data_62b8788ee8d9b3c0d586e01a08c9afd5
#
_entry.id   62b8788ee8d9b3c0d586e01a08c9afd5
#
_cell.length_a   1.000
_cell.length_b   1.000
_cell.length_c   1.000
_cell.angle_alpha   90.00
_cell.angle_beta   90.00
_cell.angle_gamma   90.00
#
_symmetry.space_group_name_H-M   'P 1'
#
loop_
_entity.id
_entity.type
_entity.pdbx_description
1 polymer ?
#
loop_
_entity_poly.entity_id
_entity_poly.type
_entity_poly.pdbx_seq_one_letter_code
_entity_poly.pdbx_strand_id
1 'polypeptide(L)'
;MASIIKRKTKYSVVYTYTDSNGAKRQKWETCGSHAEAKKRKAEIEHQLDTGVFIPPSADTLSDFLDEYVSLYGVNTWAPSTFDGHTALISNYIKPIIGDVKLDDINPRMITKFYKDLQTVKAVPRYGKPEGELISPNTIREIHKLLRNAFNQAVKWELMARNPVQNATVPKAEKHERNIWDAQT
;
A
#
# COMPACT_ATOMS: atom_id res chain seq x y z
N MET A 1 1.45 -26.31 -11.03
CA MET A 1 2.39 -27.14 -10.23
C MET A 1 3.32 -26.24 -9.44
N ALA A 2 3.47 -26.55 -8.15
CA ALA A 2 4.41 -25.84 -7.29
C ALA A 2 5.63 -26.72 -6.98
N SER A 3 6.82 -26.12 -6.83
CA SER A 3 8.06 -26.83 -6.49
C SER A 3 8.75 -26.18 -5.31
N ILE A 4 9.53 -26.96 -4.55
CA ILE A 4 10.33 -26.45 -3.43
C ILE A 4 11.79 -26.43 -3.88
N ILE A 5 12.44 -25.25 -3.74
CA ILE A 5 13.85 -25.06 -4.05
C ILE A 5 14.60 -24.66 -2.78
N LYS A 6 15.66 -25.39 -2.46
CA LYS A 6 16.55 -25.05 -1.32
C LYS A 6 17.61 -24.04 -1.80
N ARG A 7 17.71 -22.91 -1.11
CA ARG A 7 18.76 -21.91 -1.34
C ARG A 7 19.52 -21.65 -0.03
N LYS A 8 20.77 -22.07 0.02
CA LYS A 8 21.63 -21.95 1.24
C LYS A 8 20.90 -22.50 2.48
N THR A 9 20.44 -21.62 3.37
CA THR A 9 19.77 -21.96 4.63
C THR A 9 18.25 -21.84 4.58
N LYS A 10 17.67 -21.38 3.45
CA LYS A 10 16.22 -21.13 3.31
C LYS A 10 15.60 -22.02 2.24
N TYR A 11 14.31 -22.22 2.33
CA TYR A 11 13.51 -22.95 1.35
C TYR A 11 12.58 -21.98 0.65
N SER A 12 12.39 -22.13 -0.67
CA SER A 12 11.45 -21.32 -1.43
C SER A 12 10.45 -22.22 -2.14
N VAL A 13 9.17 -21.89 -2.04
CA VAL A 13 8.11 -22.48 -2.84
C VAL A 13 7.98 -21.66 -4.10
N VAL A 14 8.06 -22.33 -5.25
CA VAL A 14 7.98 -21.71 -6.58
C VAL A 14 6.77 -22.26 -7.29
N TYR A 15 5.89 -21.38 -7.75
CA TYR A 15 4.69 -21.78 -8.48
C TYR A 15 4.35 -20.82 -9.60
N THR A 16 3.66 -21.32 -10.61
CA THR A 16 3.18 -20.53 -11.75
C THR A 16 1.67 -20.38 -11.65
N TYR A 17 1.18 -19.17 -11.84
CA TYR A 17 -0.23 -18.82 -11.86
C TYR A 17 -0.54 -17.94 -13.07
N THR A 18 -1.81 -17.82 -13.40
CA THR A 18 -2.29 -16.88 -14.44
C THR A 18 -2.84 -15.65 -13.76
N ASP A 19 -2.33 -14.47 -14.12
CA ASP A 19 -2.83 -13.21 -13.57
C ASP A 19 -4.20 -12.82 -14.15
N SER A 20 -4.78 -11.73 -13.65
CA SER A 20 -6.07 -11.20 -14.11
C SER A 20 -6.10 -10.83 -15.61
N ASN A 21 -4.94 -10.60 -16.22
CA ASN A 21 -4.77 -10.27 -17.62
C ASN A 21 -4.52 -11.49 -18.51
N GLY A 22 -4.58 -12.71 -17.94
CA GLY A 22 -4.34 -13.95 -18.66
C GLY A 22 -2.85 -14.29 -18.87
N ALA A 23 -1.93 -13.49 -18.34
CA ALA A 23 -0.50 -13.74 -18.46
C ALA A 23 -0.01 -14.75 -17.42
N LYS A 24 0.85 -15.68 -17.84
CA LYS A 24 1.48 -16.66 -16.91
C LYS A 24 2.59 -15.97 -16.14
N ARG A 25 2.48 -15.96 -14.82
CA ARG A 25 3.47 -15.42 -13.89
C ARG A 25 4.03 -16.49 -12.97
N GLN A 26 5.28 -16.29 -12.53
CA GLN A 26 5.93 -17.18 -11.57
C GLN A 26 6.20 -16.40 -10.28
N LYS A 27 5.80 -16.98 -9.14
CA LYS A 27 6.06 -16.41 -7.80
C LYS A 27 6.98 -17.32 -6.99
N TRP A 28 7.78 -16.67 -6.13
CA TRP A 28 8.73 -17.28 -5.22
C TRP A 28 8.38 -16.85 -3.80
N GLU A 29 7.98 -17.80 -2.96
CA GLU A 29 7.72 -17.56 -1.53
C GLU A 29 8.83 -18.19 -0.69
N THR A 30 9.49 -17.41 0.16
CA THR A 30 10.59 -17.89 1.00
C THR A 30 10.05 -18.35 2.35
N CYS A 31 10.35 -19.59 2.73
CA CYS A 31 9.96 -20.22 4.00
C CYS A 31 11.17 -20.43 4.89
N GLY A 32 10.97 -20.36 6.20
CA GLY A 32 12.02 -20.53 7.19
C GLY A 32 12.47 -22.00 7.36
N SER A 33 11.58 -22.97 7.09
CA SER A 33 11.85 -24.40 7.23
C SER A 33 11.31 -25.22 6.05
N HIS A 34 11.84 -26.44 5.87
CA HIS A 34 11.34 -27.37 4.86
C HIS A 34 9.90 -27.83 5.14
N ALA A 35 9.54 -27.99 6.41
CA ALA A 35 8.18 -28.38 6.80
C ALA A 35 7.16 -27.30 6.44
N GLU A 36 7.50 -26.03 6.69
CA GLU A 36 6.70 -24.87 6.30
C GLU A 36 6.53 -24.77 4.77
N ALA A 37 7.63 -24.95 4.02
CA ALA A 37 7.59 -24.95 2.57
C ALA A 37 6.72 -26.08 2.01
N LYS A 38 6.73 -27.29 2.63
CA LYS A 38 5.91 -28.42 2.25
C LYS A 38 4.41 -28.14 2.49
N LYS A 39 4.09 -27.57 3.67
CA LYS A 39 2.70 -27.16 3.99
C LYS A 39 2.21 -26.12 3.01
N ARG A 40 3.01 -25.05 2.78
CA ARG A 40 2.64 -23.99 1.86
C ARG A 40 2.49 -24.45 0.42
N LYS A 41 3.35 -25.36 -0.04
CA LYS A 41 3.21 -25.99 -1.36
C LYS A 41 1.88 -26.71 -1.49
N ALA A 42 1.50 -27.52 -0.51
CA ALA A 42 0.24 -28.28 -0.53
C ALA A 42 -0.99 -27.35 -0.55
N GLU A 43 -0.95 -26.26 0.22
CA GLU A 43 -2.00 -25.23 0.22
C GLU A 43 -2.17 -24.58 -1.16
N ILE A 44 -1.04 -24.17 -1.78
CA ILE A 44 -1.05 -23.55 -3.10
C ILE A 44 -1.56 -24.52 -4.18
N GLU A 45 -1.09 -25.76 -4.16
CA GLU A 45 -1.57 -26.79 -5.13
C GLU A 45 -3.05 -27.05 -4.97
N HIS A 46 -3.54 -27.17 -3.73
CA HIS A 46 -4.97 -27.33 -3.46
C HIS A 46 -5.80 -26.14 -3.97
N GLN A 47 -5.32 -24.91 -3.75
CA GLN A 47 -5.98 -23.69 -4.24
C GLN A 47 -6.00 -23.60 -5.77
N LEU A 48 -4.89 -24.00 -6.43
CA LEU A 48 -4.80 -24.04 -7.90
C LEU A 48 -5.73 -25.11 -8.50
N ASP A 49 -5.81 -26.27 -7.86
CA ASP A 49 -6.64 -27.40 -8.35
C ASP A 49 -8.13 -27.15 -8.14
N THR A 50 -8.50 -26.48 -7.04
CA THR A 50 -9.89 -26.12 -6.74
C THR A 50 -10.38 -24.86 -7.46
N GLY A 51 -9.50 -24.16 -8.18
CA GLY A 51 -9.83 -22.89 -8.84
C GLY A 51 -10.09 -21.72 -7.87
N VAL A 52 -9.82 -21.91 -6.58
CA VAL A 52 -9.97 -20.90 -5.52
C VAL A 52 -8.66 -20.11 -5.34
N PHE A 53 -7.63 -20.40 -6.17
CA PHE A 53 -6.38 -19.65 -6.10
C PHE A 53 -6.62 -18.19 -6.49
N ILE A 54 -6.55 -17.32 -5.50
CA ILE A 54 -6.52 -15.87 -5.72
C ILE A 54 -5.06 -15.53 -6.03
N PRO A 55 -4.73 -15.15 -7.28
CA PRO A 55 -3.38 -14.70 -7.59
C PRO A 55 -3.06 -13.55 -6.62
N PRO A 56 -1.84 -13.49 -6.07
CA PRO A 56 -1.44 -12.29 -5.35
C PRO A 56 -1.56 -11.13 -6.32
N SER A 57 -2.60 -10.33 -6.13
CA SER A 57 -3.03 -9.30 -7.07
C SER A 57 -2.07 -8.12 -7.13
N ALA A 58 -1.27 -7.94 -6.08
CA ALA A 58 -0.33 -6.84 -5.97
C ALA A 58 1.03 -7.34 -5.47
N ASP A 59 2.06 -7.26 -6.31
CA ASP A 59 3.44 -7.52 -5.88
C ASP A 59 4.03 -6.27 -5.19
N THR A 60 3.63 -5.06 -5.59
CA THR A 60 4.11 -3.78 -5.06
C THR A 60 2.98 -2.97 -4.41
N LEU A 61 3.36 -1.97 -3.60
CA LEU A 61 2.40 -1.01 -3.07
C LEU A 61 1.67 -0.25 -4.20
N SER A 62 2.38 0.06 -5.29
CA SER A 62 1.78 0.73 -6.46
C SER A 62 0.66 -0.10 -7.06
N ASP A 63 0.91 -1.40 -7.31
CA ASP A 63 -0.08 -2.31 -7.89
C ASP A 63 -1.29 -2.46 -6.96
N PHE A 64 -1.04 -2.62 -5.65
CA PHE A 64 -2.10 -2.69 -4.64
C PHE A 64 -2.96 -1.42 -4.61
N LEU A 65 -2.35 -0.23 -4.66
CA LEU A 65 -3.10 1.02 -4.63
C LEU A 65 -3.94 1.22 -5.90
N ASP A 66 -3.45 0.77 -7.08
CA ASP A 66 -4.25 0.79 -8.31
C ASP A 66 -5.46 -0.13 -8.20
N GLU A 67 -5.27 -1.33 -7.67
CA GLU A 67 -6.35 -2.26 -7.40
C GLU A 67 -7.34 -1.70 -6.37
N TYR A 68 -6.84 -1.12 -5.27
CA TYR A 68 -7.67 -0.48 -4.24
C TYR A 68 -8.52 0.66 -4.80
N VAL A 69 -7.96 1.50 -5.66
CA VAL A 69 -8.71 2.58 -6.32
C VAL A 69 -9.77 2.00 -7.25
N SER A 70 -9.42 1.02 -8.07
CA SER A 70 -10.34 0.45 -9.07
C SER A 70 -11.48 -0.35 -8.47
N LEU A 71 -11.21 -1.18 -7.46
CA LEU A 71 -12.22 -2.06 -6.86
C LEU A 71 -13.01 -1.40 -5.73
N TYR A 72 -12.36 -0.56 -4.94
CA TYR A 72 -12.96 0.08 -3.77
C TYR A 72 -13.27 1.55 -4.01
N GLY A 73 -12.29 2.32 -4.50
CA GLY A 73 -12.39 3.77 -4.63
C GLY A 73 -13.50 4.21 -5.58
N VAL A 74 -13.56 3.64 -6.77
CA VAL A 74 -14.58 3.95 -7.80
C VAL A 74 -16.00 3.75 -7.26
N ASN A 75 -16.21 2.74 -6.44
CA ASN A 75 -17.55 2.38 -5.95
C ASN A 75 -17.96 3.08 -4.65
N THR A 76 -16.99 3.66 -3.91
CA THR A 76 -17.24 4.11 -2.52
C THR A 76 -17.00 5.60 -2.32
N TRP A 77 -16.10 6.21 -3.11
CA TRP A 77 -15.70 7.61 -2.91
C TRP A 77 -16.58 8.57 -3.69
N ALA A 78 -16.91 9.71 -3.07
CA ALA A 78 -17.47 10.85 -3.80
C ALA A 78 -16.44 11.37 -4.83
N PRO A 79 -16.87 11.97 -5.95
CA PRO A 79 -15.95 12.41 -7.03
C PRO A 79 -14.78 13.27 -6.53
N SER A 80 -15.05 14.26 -5.69
CA SER A 80 -13.99 15.12 -5.12
C SER A 80 -13.00 14.37 -4.23
N THR A 81 -13.45 13.35 -3.52
CA THR A 81 -12.61 12.47 -2.70
C THR A 81 -11.76 11.57 -3.58
N PHE A 82 -12.34 11.05 -4.66
CA PHE A 82 -11.64 10.23 -5.65
C PHE A 82 -10.48 11.01 -6.26
N ASP A 83 -10.73 12.22 -6.77
CA ASP A 83 -9.69 13.08 -7.34
C ASP A 83 -8.60 13.42 -6.32
N GLY A 84 -8.99 13.75 -5.10
CA GLY A 84 -8.05 14.04 -4.02
C GLY A 84 -7.18 12.84 -3.65
N HIS A 85 -7.76 11.66 -3.49
CA HIS A 85 -7.03 10.44 -3.13
C HIS A 85 -6.11 9.96 -4.24
N THR A 86 -6.57 9.97 -5.51
CA THR A 86 -5.74 9.59 -6.66
C THR A 86 -4.57 10.55 -6.85
N ALA A 87 -4.77 11.85 -6.63
CA ALA A 87 -3.70 12.84 -6.65
C ALA A 87 -2.66 12.59 -5.53
N LEU A 88 -3.09 12.26 -4.31
CA LEU A 88 -2.17 11.93 -3.21
C LEU A 88 -1.36 10.65 -3.51
N ILE A 89 -2.01 9.65 -4.07
CA ILE A 89 -1.36 8.39 -4.47
C ILE A 89 -0.29 8.66 -5.53
N SER A 90 -0.66 9.34 -6.61
CA SER A 90 0.21 9.55 -7.77
C SER A 90 1.37 10.50 -7.48
N ASN A 91 1.11 11.57 -6.72
CA ASN A 91 2.11 12.62 -6.52
C ASN A 91 3.06 12.34 -5.35
N TYR A 92 2.63 11.60 -4.32
CA TYR A 92 3.39 11.50 -3.08
C TYR A 92 3.68 10.07 -2.64
N ILE A 93 2.77 9.10 -2.87
CA ILE A 93 2.96 7.75 -2.35
C ILE A 93 3.77 6.91 -3.34
N LYS A 94 3.28 6.81 -4.58
CA LYS A 94 3.93 5.99 -5.61
C LYS A 94 5.38 6.37 -5.90
N PRO A 95 5.76 7.66 -6.04
CA PRO A 95 7.13 8.03 -6.35
C PRO A 95 8.15 7.69 -5.24
N ILE A 96 7.70 7.53 -3.99
CA ILE A 96 8.60 7.36 -2.84
C ILE A 96 8.65 5.90 -2.38
N ILE A 97 7.50 5.25 -2.27
CA ILE A 97 7.39 3.89 -1.73
C ILE A 97 6.59 2.93 -2.62
N GLY A 98 6.18 3.37 -3.82
CA GLY A 98 5.33 2.57 -4.72
C GLY A 98 5.95 1.24 -5.14
N ASP A 99 7.27 1.20 -5.38
CA ASP A 99 7.99 0.01 -5.83
C ASP A 99 8.30 -1.00 -4.71
N VAL A 100 7.98 -0.65 -3.46
CA VAL A 100 8.19 -1.55 -2.32
C VAL A 100 7.18 -2.69 -2.38
N LYS A 101 7.65 -3.92 -2.19
CA LYS A 101 6.77 -5.09 -2.10
C LYS A 101 5.81 -4.94 -0.92
N LEU A 102 4.57 -5.34 -1.14
CA LEU A 102 3.52 -5.22 -0.13
C LEU A 102 3.89 -5.95 1.17
N ASP A 103 4.51 -7.12 1.06
CA ASP A 103 4.95 -7.95 2.20
C ASP A 103 6.11 -7.33 3.00
N ASP A 104 6.90 -6.45 2.39
CA ASP A 104 8.07 -5.81 3.02
C ASP A 104 7.68 -4.53 3.78
N ILE A 105 6.44 -4.04 3.61
CA ILE A 105 5.97 -2.82 4.26
C ILE A 105 5.78 -3.05 5.76
N ASN A 106 6.47 -2.24 6.55
CA ASN A 106 6.42 -2.30 7.99
C ASN A 106 6.24 -0.90 8.63
N PRO A 107 5.85 -0.81 9.93
CA PRO A 107 5.58 0.47 10.58
C PRO A 107 6.77 1.44 10.60
N ARG A 108 8.00 0.91 10.69
CA ARG A 108 9.23 1.73 10.65
C ARG A 108 9.41 2.38 9.29
N MET A 109 9.15 1.66 8.20
CA MET A 109 9.22 2.19 6.84
C MET A 109 8.18 3.28 6.62
N ILE A 110 6.95 3.09 7.07
CA ILE A 110 5.89 4.10 7.00
C ILE A 110 6.25 5.35 7.81
N THR A 111 6.83 5.19 9.00
CA THR A 111 7.30 6.32 9.80
C THR A 111 8.43 7.09 9.09
N LYS A 112 9.37 6.37 8.44
CA LYS A 112 10.42 6.99 7.64
C LYS A 112 9.82 7.74 6.44
N PHE A 113 8.89 7.13 5.74
CA PHE A 113 8.17 7.76 4.63
C PHE A 113 7.51 9.09 5.02
N TYR A 114 6.85 9.17 6.19
CA TYR A 114 6.29 10.44 6.67
C TYR A 114 7.36 11.49 6.98
N LYS A 115 8.54 11.08 7.44
CA LYS A 115 9.67 11.98 7.63
C LYS A 115 10.20 12.50 6.29
N ASP A 116 10.33 11.62 5.32
CA ASP A 116 10.81 11.98 3.98
C ASP A 116 9.81 12.94 3.28
N LEU A 117 8.50 12.74 3.47
CA LEU A 117 7.47 13.64 2.96
C LEU A 117 7.61 15.09 3.45
N GLN A 118 8.13 15.33 4.65
CA GLN A 118 8.33 16.69 5.18
C GLN A 118 9.35 17.50 4.36
N THR A 119 10.18 16.84 3.57
CA THR A 119 11.19 17.46 2.70
C THR A 119 10.75 17.57 1.24
N VAL A 120 9.58 17.04 0.91
CA VAL A 120 9.04 17.03 -0.46
C VAL A 120 8.29 18.34 -0.72
N LYS A 121 8.49 18.89 -1.91
CA LYS A 121 7.74 20.08 -2.37
C LYS A 121 6.28 19.71 -2.66
N ALA A 122 5.37 20.58 -2.27
CA ALA A 122 3.97 20.44 -2.62
C ALA A 122 3.78 20.62 -4.13
N VAL A 123 2.87 19.84 -4.72
CA VAL A 123 2.48 20.04 -6.12
C VAL A 123 1.83 21.42 -6.24
N PRO A 124 2.27 22.25 -7.20
CA PRO A 124 1.72 23.59 -7.40
C PRO A 124 0.20 23.56 -7.55
N ARG A 125 -0.49 24.43 -6.83
CA ARG A 125 -1.92 24.67 -6.96
C ARG A 125 -2.17 26.12 -7.25
N TYR A 126 -3.23 26.40 -8.02
CA TYR A 126 -3.65 27.76 -8.29
C TYR A 126 -3.76 28.59 -6.99
N GLY A 127 -3.10 29.75 -6.95
CA GLY A 127 -3.11 30.65 -5.79
C GLY A 127 -2.14 30.28 -4.64
N LYS A 128 -1.30 29.26 -4.79
CA LYS A 128 -0.23 28.94 -3.82
C LYS A 128 1.16 29.21 -4.40
N PRO A 129 2.11 29.73 -3.60
CA PRO A 129 3.48 29.94 -4.05
C PRO A 129 4.14 28.62 -4.45
N GLU A 130 4.95 28.68 -5.52
CA GLU A 130 5.77 27.55 -5.93
C GLU A 130 6.89 27.28 -4.91
N GLY A 131 7.12 26.01 -4.64
CA GLY A 131 8.26 25.57 -3.80
C GLY A 131 7.95 25.39 -2.32
N GLU A 132 6.71 25.61 -1.88
CA GLU A 132 6.30 25.24 -0.51
C GLU A 132 6.46 23.73 -0.27
N LEU A 133 6.86 23.36 0.95
CA LEU A 133 6.88 21.97 1.38
C LEU A 133 5.44 21.46 1.63
N ILE A 134 5.29 20.14 1.59
CA ILE A 134 4.01 19.49 1.92
C ILE A 134 3.62 19.86 3.36
N SER A 135 2.37 20.32 3.52
CA SER A 135 1.87 20.67 4.84
C SER A 135 1.68 19.43 5.74
N PRO A 136 1.84 19.59 7.07
CA PRO A 136 1.55 18.49 8.02
C PRO A 136 0.13 17.94 7.88
N ASN A 137 -0.83 18.76 7.46
CA ASN A 137 -2.21 18.32 7.19
C ASN A 137 -2.27 17.39 5.97
N THR A 138 -1.53 17.68 4.90
CA THR A 138 -1.45 16.79 3.73
C THR A 138 -0.85 15.42 4.12
N ILE A 139 0.18 15.40 4.96
CA ILE A 139 0.76 14.15 5.46
C ILE A 139 -0.27 13.35 6.28
N ARG A 140 -1.11 14.03 7.06
CA ARG A 140 -2.20 13.38 7.79
C ARG A 140 -3.28 12.79 6.88
N GLU A 141 -3.62 13.46 5.79
CA GLU A 141 -4.55 12.92 4.79
C GLU A 141 -3.95 11.68 4.09
N ILE A 142 -2.65 11.71 3.75
CA ILE A 142 -1.93 10.55 3.24
C ILE A 142 -1.96 9.40 4.27
N HIS A 143 -1.75 9.69 5.56
CA HIS A 143 -1.85 8.67 6.62
C HIS A 143 -3.25 8.05 6.69
N LYS A 144 -4.31 8.86 6.66
CA LYS A 144 -5.69 8.36 6.68
C LYS A 144 -5.98 7.46 5.47
N LEU A 145 -5.56 7.91 4.28
CA LEU A 145 -5.71 7.15 3.05
C LEU A 145 -5.00 5.80 3.13
N LEU A 146 -3.71 5.78 3.48
CA LEU A 146 -2.95 4.55 3.65
C LEU A 146 -3.52 3.64 4.72
N ARG A 147 -3.96 4.20 5.86
CA ARG A 147 -4.59 3.42 6.93
C ARG A 147 -5.86 2.71 6.43
N ASN A 148 -6.68 3.39 5.64
CA ASN A 148 -7.89 2.80 5.06
C ASN A 148 -7.55 1.76 3.99
N ALA A 149 -6.60 2.05 3.11
CA ALA A 149 -6.14 1.10 2.10
C ALA A 149 -5.59 -0.18 2.73
N PHE A 150 -4.71 -0.08 3.73
CA PHE A 150 -4.17 -1.26 4.40
C PHE A 150 -5.19 -1.99 5.29
N ASN A 151 -6.21 -1.31 5.81
CA ASN A 151 -7.34 -2.00 6.43
C ASN A 151 -8.11 -2.84 5.40
N GLN A 152 -8.23 -2.33 4.17
CA GLN A 152 -8.87 -3.09 3.09
C GLN A 152 -7.97 -4.25 2.63
N ALA A 153 -6.64 -4.06 2.57
CA ALA A 153 -5.69 -5.15 2.30
C ALA A 153 -5.83 -6.31 3.31
N VAL A 154 -6.01 -5.98 4.59
CA VAL A 154 -6.26 -7.01 5.62
C VAL A 154 -7.60 -7.72 5.40
N LYS A 155 -8.66 -7.00 5.02
CA LYS A 155 -9.96 -7.60 4.69
C LYS A 155 -9.91 -8.48 3.43
N TRP A 156 -9.06 -8.14 2.48
CA TRP A 156 -8.80 -8.94 1.27
C TRP A 156 -7.79 -10.06 1.50
N GLU A 157 -7.34 -10.25 2.75
CA GLU A 157 -6.38 -11.29 3.15
C GLU A 157 -5.00 -11.18 2.44
N LEU A 158 -4.70 -10.00 1.88
CA LEU A 158 -3.41 -9.72 1.26
C LEU A 158 -2.30 -9.56 2.31
N MET A 159 -2.66 -9.22 3.54
CA MET A 159 -1.71 -9.11 4.66
C MET A 159 -2.38 -9.39 6.01
N ALA A 160 -1.58 -9.88 6.96
CA ALA A 160 -2.08 -10.29 8.28
C ALA A 160 -2.45 -9.11 9.20
N ARG A 161 -1.84 -7.95 9.01
CA ARG A 161 -2.01 -6.76 9.88
C ARG A 161 -1.71 -5.47 9.13
N ASN A 162 -2.37 -4.39 9.54
CA ASN A 162 -2.14 -3.07 8.98
C ASN A 162 -0.87 -2.41 9.56
N PRO A 163 0.19 -2.16 8.77
CA PRO A 163 1.44 -1.57 9.24
C PRO A 163 1.30 -0.09 9.64
N VAL A 164 0.28 0.61 9.14
CA VAL A 164 0.06 2.04 9.38
C VAL A 164 -0.47 2.30 10.78
N GLN A 165 -1.13 1.32 11.43
CA GLN A 165 -1.70 1.50 12.78
C GLN A 165 -0.65 1.87 13.84
N ASN A 166 0.56 1.33 13.69
CA ASN A 166 1.67 1.56 14.63
C ASN A 166 2.71 2.57 14.10
N ALA A 167 2.42 3.26 12.99
CA ALA A 167 3.31 4.28 12.44
C ALA A 167 3.08 5.63 13.14
N THR A 168 4.18 6.34 13.43
CA THR A 168 4.12 7.67 14.04
C THR A 168 3.90 8.74 12.98
N VAL A 169 2.84 9.52 13.15
CA VAL A 169 2.49 10.65 12.25
C VAL A 169 3.02 11.95 12.83
N PRO A 170 3.56 12.88 12.01
CA PRO A 170 3.94 14.21 12.46
C PRO A 170 2.76 14.97 13.09
N LYS A 171 3.04 15.71 14.17
CA LYS A 171 2.02 16.59 14.78
C LYS A 171 1.67 17.71 13.81
N ALA A 172 0.37 18.00 13.66
CA ALA A 172 -0.06 19.21 12.95
C ALA A 172 0.09 20.41 13.91
N GLU A 173 0.62 21.49 13.40
CA GLU A 173 0.53 22.78 14.10
C GLU A 173 -0.94 23.21 14.12
N LYS A 174 -1.40 23.61 15.30
CA LYS A 174 -2.71 24.25 15.42
C LYS A 174 -2.58 25.67 14.86
N HIS A 175 -3.10 25.91 13.68
CA HIS A 175 -3.36 27.29 13.26
C HIS A 175 -4.63 27.77 14.00
N GLU A 176 -4.49 28.77 14.82
CA GLU A 176 -5.63 29.52 15.33
C GLU A 176 -6.35 30.16 14.15
N ARG A 177 -7.61 29.84 13.99
CA ARG A 177 -8.45 30.52 13.00
C ARG A 177 -8.78 31.90 13.57
N ASN A 178 -8.36 32.96 12.88
CA ASN A 178 -8.91 34.28 13.16
C ASN A 178 -10.42 34.22 12.89
N ILE A 179 -11.19 34.20 13.96
CA ILE A 179 -12.64 34.34 13.91
C ILE A 179 -12.89 35.83 13.70
N TRP A 180 -13.52 36.18 12.60
CA TRP A 180 -13.98 37.55 12.37
C TRP A 180 -15.02 37.87 13.42
N ASP A 181 -14.73 38.83 14.31
CA ASP A 181 -15.72 39.35 15.21
C ASP A 181 -16.77 40.12 14.41
N ALA A 182 -18.03 39.94 14.77
CA ALA A 182 -19.18 40.56 14.11
C ALA A 182 -19.25 42.10 14.28
N GLN A 183 -18.19 42.71 14.75
CA GLN A 183 -18.06 44.18 15.00
C GLN A 183 -17.15 44.89 14.00
N THR A 184 -16.86 44.29 12.82
CA THR A 184 -16.11 44.96 11.76
C THR A 184 -16.98 45.12 10.53
#